data_79bce3a8a4d0008e06c8fea0d20c8813
#
_entry.id   79bce3a8a4d0008e06c8fea0d20c8813
#
_cell.length_a   1.000
_cell.length_b   1.000
_cell.length_c   1.000
_cell.angle_alpha   90.00
_cell.angle_beta   90.00
_cell.angle_gamma   90.00
#
_symmetry.space_group_name_H-M   'P 1'
#
loop_
_entity.id
_entity.type
_entity.pdbx_description
1 polymer ?
#
loop_
_entity_poly.entity_id
_entity_poly.type
_entity_poly.pdbx_seq_one_letter_code
_entity_poly.pdbx_strand_id
1 'polypeptide(L)'
;MSFSSLRTRMRASFGIPALALGILLCPVAAVAELAADTIVVNVDQAKLVKLPGRISTLVVGNPLIADVALQNGGIVVVTGKGYGATNFIAMDRAGEILMDRIIQVEGPTDQVVTVYRGVERESYSCMPICQRRVTLGDGDAFFRAASEQAGALNSQASGSAAAAGKSAN
;
A
#
# COMPACT_ATOMS: atom_id res chain seq x y z
N MET A 1 91.37 1.44 49.85
CA MET A 1 90.73 0.19 50.32
C MET A 1 89.22 0.42 50.29
N SER A 2 88.58 -0.02 49.29
CA SER A 2 87.12 -0.24 49.32
C SER A 2 86.63 -0.89 48.06
N PHE A 3 86.04 -2.04 48.18
CA PHE A 3 85.56 -2.93 47.17
C PHE A 3 84.16 -2.38 46.67
N SER A 4 84.05 -2.16 45.36
CA SER A 4 82.80 -1.79 44.72
C SER A 4 82.18 -3.06 44.13
N SER A 5 81.02 -3.46 44.63
CA SER A 5 80.21 -4.56 44.14
C SER A 5 79.25 -4.09 43.09
N LEU A 6 79.45 -4.60 41.89
CA LEU A 6 78.56 -4.43 40.74
C LEU A 6 77.36 -5.37 40.83
N ARG A 7 76.13 -4.87 41.01
CA ARG A 7 74.92 -5.66 40.88
C ARG A 7 74.25 -5.34 39.58
N THR A 8 74.39 -6.27 38.64
CA THR A 8 73.64 -6.27 37.37
C THR A 8 72.18 -6.59 37.65
N ARG A 9 71.30 -5.65 37.39
CA ARG A 9 69.84 -5.86 37.40
C ARG A 9 69.39 -6.25 36.01
N MET A 10 69.02 -7.52 35.89
CA MET A 10 68.34 -8.09 34.73
C MET A 10 66.91 -7.54 34.68
N ARG A 11 66.57 -6.71 33.65
CA ARG A 11 65.21 -6.27 33.37
C ARG A 11 64.55 -7.31 32.48
N ALA A 12 63.62 -8.06 33.02
CA ALA A 12 62.74 -8.91 32.26
C ALA A 12 61.71 -8.03 31.55
N SER A 13 61.78 -7.97 30.21
CA SER A 13 60.76 -7.37 29.36
C SER A 13 59.58 -8.33 29.24
N PHE A 14 58.49 -8.05 29.92
CA PHE A 14 57.23 -8.72 29.69
C PHE A 14 56.61 -8.12 28.42
N GLY A 15 56.69 -8.83 27.31
CA GLY A 15 55.96 -8.51 26.07
C GLY A 15 54.46 -8.85 26.26
N ILE A 16 53.62 -7.85 26.20
CA ILE A 16 52.18 -8.00 26.16
C ILE A 16 51.82 -8.36 24.69
N PRO A 17 51.19 -9.52 24.43
CA PRO A 17 50.68 -9.77 23.07
C PRO A 17 49.48 -8.87 22.82
N ALA A 18 49.56 -7.98 21.83
CA ALA A 18 48.46 -7.19 21.32
C ALA A 18 47.44 -8.15 20.68
N LEU A 19 46.34 -8.38 21.36
CA LEU A 19 45.19 -9.09 20.83
C LEU A 19 44.51 -8.17 19.82
N ALA A 20 44.76 -8.38 18.54
CA ALA A 20 44.09 -7.68 17.47
C ALA A 20 42.62 -8.16 17.40
N LEU A 21 41.73 -7.37 17.98
CA LEU A 21 40.29 -7.55 17.90
C LEU A 21 39.84 -7.14 16.49
N GLY A 22 39.81 -8.12 15.57
CA GLY A 22 39.29 -7.96 14.23
C GLY A 22 37.78 -7.71 14.28
N ILE A 23 37.34 -6.46 14.14
CA ILE A 23 35.95 -6.10 13.94
C ILE A 23 35.56 -6.57 12.54
N LEU A 24 34.82 -7.69 12.48
CA LEU A 24 34.19 -8.18 11.26
C LEU A 24 33.08 -7.16 10.88
N LEU A 25 33.37 -6.20 10.02
CA LEU A 25 32.35 -5.41 9.35
C LEU A 25 31.58 -6.33 8.39
N CYS A 26 30.46 -6.91 8.86
CA CYS A 26 29.47 -7.50 7.96
C CYS A 26 28.85 -6.36 7.14
N PRO A 27 28.91 -6.40 5.81
CA PRO A 27 28.09 -5.48 5.01
C PRO A 27 26.63 -5.85 5.23
N VAL A 28 25.88 -4.97 5.90
CA VAL A 28 24.41 -5.03 5.94
C VAL A 28 23.97 -4.71 4.51
N ALA A 29 23.66 -5.76 3.75
CA ALA A 29 23.02 -5.59 2.45
C ALA A 29 21.67 -4.88 2.70
N ALA A 30 21.56 -3.65 2.23
CA ALA A 30 20.33 -2.88 2.28
C ALA A 30 19.29 -3.57 1.38
N VAL A 31 18.38 -4.34 1.97
CA VAL A 31 17.14 -4.84 1.35
C VAL A 31 16.12 -3.69 1.38
N ALA A 32 16.33 -2.68 0.58
CA ALA A 32 15.47 -1.51 0.57
C ALA A 32 15.16 -1.03 -0.84
N GLU A 33 14.77 -1.91 -1.77
CA GLU A 33 14.36 -1.46 -3.11
C GLU A 33 13.03 -2.04 -3.63
N LEU A 34 12.33 -2.87 -2.87
CA LEU A 34 11.04 -3.42 -3.33
C LEU A 34 9.82 -2.53 -2.98
N ALA A 35 9.99 -1.52 -2.14
CA ALA A 35 8.88 -0.65 -1.73
C ALA A 35 8.59 0.51 -2.70
N ALA A 36 9.51 0.84 -3.62
CA ALA A 36 9.37 1.98 -4.52
C ALA A 36 8.40 1.74 -5.69
N ASP A 37 8.00 0.51 -5.94
CA ASP A 37 7.23 0.12 -7.12
C ASP A 37 5.76 -0.26 -6.82
N THR A 38 5.34 -0.18 -5.56
CA THR A 38 3.98 -0.52 -5.14
C THR A 38 3.16 0.75 -4.87
N ILE A 39 1.99 0.82 -5.50
CA ILE A 39 1.00 1.88 -5.27
C ILE A 39 0.00 1.37 -4.25
N VAL A 40 0.06 1.90 -3.03
CA VAL A 40 -0.90 1.58 -1.98
C VAL A 40 -2.10 2.51 -2.09
N VAL A 41 -3.31 1.92 -2.07
CA VAL A 41 -4.60 2.62 -2.16
C VAL A 41 -5.58 1.95 -1.18
N ASN A 42 -6.44 2.72 -0.52
CA ASN A 42 -7.50 2.13 0.30
C ASN A 42 -8.73 1.77 -0.55
N VAL A 43 -9.46 0.77 -0.11
CA VAL A 43 -10.77 0.42 -0.68
C VAL A 43 -11.69 1.64 -0.67
N ASP A 44 -12.45 1.85 -1.75
CA ASP A 44 -13.37 2.96 -1.99
C ASP A 44 -12.69 4.34 -2.08
N GLN A 45 -11.34 4.38 -2.21
CA GLN A 45 -10.61 5.61 -2.41
C GLN A 45 -9.89 5.64 -3.76
N ALA A 46 -9.66 6.84 -4.25
CA ALA A 46 -8.91 7.09 -5.46
C ALA A 46 -7.59 7.79 -5.16
N LYS A 47 -6.51 7.38 -5.82
CA LYS A 47 -5.18 7.97 -5.73
C LYS A 47 -4.73 8.45 -7.10
N LEU A 48 -4.21 9.66 -7.16
CA LEU A 48 -3.63 10.20 -8.39
C LEU A 48 -2.16 9.78 -8.47
N VAL A 49 -1.77 9.23 -9.62
CA VAL A 49 -0.40 8.84 -9.93
C VAL A 49 0.01 9.54 -11.21
N LYS A 50 1.10 10.28 -11.17
CA LYS A 50 1.67 10.89 -12.37
C LYS A 50 2.61 9.90 -13.02
N LEU A 51 2.38 9.59 -14.28
CA LEU A 51 3.19 8.69 -15.05
C LEU A 51 4.13 9.45 -16.00
N PRO A 52 5.36 8.95 -16.22
CA PRO A 52 6.25 9.52 -17.23
C PRO A 52 5.77 9.13 -18.64
N GLY A 53 5.81 10.07 -19.55
CA GLY A 53 5.69 9.80 -20.98
C GLY A 53 4.27 9.86 -21.56
N ARG A 54 4.16 9.41 -22.82
CA ARG A 54 2.94 9.42 -23.63
C ARG A 54 2.26 8.07 -23.56
N ILE A 55 1.39 7.91 -22.59
CA ILE A 55 0.63 6.67 -22.39
C ILE A 55 -0.51 6.63 -23.41
N SER A 56 -0.68 5.48 -24.03
CA SER A 56 -1.77 5.18 -24.95
C SER A 56 -2.71 4.11 -24.42
N THR A 57 -2.17 3.14 -23.70
CA THR A 57 -2.92 1.97 -23.23
C THR A 57 -2.60 1.69 -21.78
N LEU A 58 -3.64 1.39 -21.00
CA LEU A 58 -3.54 0.89 -19.63
C LEU A 58 -4.19 -0.48 -19.55
N VAL A 59 -3.51 -1.40 -18.89
CA VAL A 59 -4.03 -2.75 -18.63
C VAL A 59 -3.96 -3.01 -17.12
N VAL A 60 -5.05 -3.46 -16.53
CA VAL A 60 -5.16 -3.87 -15.13
C VAL A 60 -5.30 -5.38 -15.07
N GLY A 61 -4.52 -6.05 -14.25
CA GLY A 61 -4.53 -7.50 -14.12
C GLY A 61 -5.84 -8.04 -13.57
N ASN A 62 -6.34 -7.43 -12.49
CA ASN A 62 -7.62 -7.80 -11.89
C ASN A 62 -8.50 -6.58 -11.61
N PRO A 63 -9.52 -6.32 -12.44
CA PRO A 63 -10.41 -5.15 -12.28
C PRO A 63 -11.36 -5.24 -11.09
N LEU A 64 -11.44 -6.37 -10.38
CA LEU A 64 -12.19 -6.50 -9.13
C LEU A 64 -11.41 -5.92 -7.94
N ILE A 65 -10.08 -5.84 -8.03
CA ILE A 65 -9.21 -5.30 -6.99
C ILE A 65 -9.03 -3.80 -7.17
N ALA A 66 -8.67 -3.37 -8.37
CA ALA A 66 -8.45 -1.96 -8.67
C ALA A 66 -8.94 -1.60 -10.07
N ASP A 67 -9.28 -0.34 -10.23
CA ASP A 67 -9.57 0.28 -11.53
C ASP A 67 -8.61 1.42 -11.79
N VAL A 68 -8.26 1.64 -13.07
CA VAL A 68 -7.25 2.62 -13.48
C VAL A 68 -7.77 3.43 -14.67
N ALA A 69 -7.89 4.73 -14.48
CA ALA A 69 -8.37 5.65 -15.52
C ALA A 69 -7.31 6.69 -15.89
N LEU A 70 -6.99 6.79 -17.18
CA LEU A 70 -6.08 7.81 -17.70
C LEU A 70 -6.79 9.15 -17.82
N GLN A 71 -6.18 10.18 -17.25
CA GLN A 71 -6.60 11.57 -17.37
C GLN A 71 -5.64 12.36 -18.28
N ASN A 72 -6.06 13.53 -18.70
CA ASN A 72 -5.23 14.42 -19.48
C ASN A 72 -3.94 14.79 -18.73
N GLY A 73 -2.83 14.92 -19.46
CA GLY A 73 -1.53 15.31 -18.87
C GLY A 73 -0.73 14.15 -18.26
N GLY A 74 -1.08 12.89 -18.55
CA GLY A 74 -0.34 11.73 -18.04
C GLY A 74 -0.62 11.43 -16.57
N ILE A 75 -1.74 11.90 -16.06
CA ILE A 75 -2.22 11.57 -14.73
C ILE A 75 -3.11 10.34 -14.82
N VAL A 76 -2.88 9.39 -13.92
CA VAL A 76 -3.69 8.19 -13.79
C VAL A 76 -4.38 8.21 -12.44
N VAL A 77 -5.70 7.97 -12.47
CA VAL A 77 -6.51 7.77 -11.27
C VAL A 77 -6.56 6.28 -10.99
N VAL A 78 -6.05 5.88 -9.85
CA VAL A 78 -6.11 4.49 -9.37
C VAL A 78 -7.18 4.41 -8.30
N THR A 79 -8.21 3.59 -8.51
CA THR A 79 -9.33 3.41 -7.58
C THR A 79 -9.27 2.02 -6.97
N GLY A 80 -9.22 1.92 -5.64
CA GLY A 80 -9.30 0.65 -4.91
C GLY A 80 -10.74 0.16 -4.84
N LYS A 81 -11.01 -1.07 -5.30
CA LYS A 81 -12.34 -1.69 -5.33
C LYS A 81 -12.48 -2.86 -4.37
N GLY A 82 -11.47 -3.71 -4.33
CA GLY A 82 -11.45 -4.91 -3.48
C GLY A 82 -10.08 -5.11 -2.85
N TYR A 83 -10.03 -5.82 -1.73
CA TYR A 83 -8.77 -6.11 -1.03
C TYR A 83 -7.86 -7.00 -1.86
N GLY A 84 -6.56 -6.75 -1.78
CA GLY A 84 -5.55 -7.58 -2.40
C GLY A 84 -4.56 -6.80 -3.25
N ALA A 85 -3.76 -7.52 -4.00
CA ALA A 85 -2.78 -6.96 -4.91
C ALA A 85 -3.12 -7.34 -6.35
N THR A 86 -2.92 -6.39 -7.25
CA THR A 86 -2.95 -6.59 -8.70
C THR A 86 -1.84 -5.76 -9.31
N ASN A 87 -1.54 -5.97 -10.59
CA ASN A 87 -0.63 -5.10 -11.31
C ASN A 87 -1.37 -4.23 -12.33
N PHE A 88 -0.74 -3.14 -12.74
CA PHE A 88 -1.14 -2.41 -13.93
C PHE A 88 0.07 -2.16 -14.83
N ILE A 89 -0.17 -2.20 -16.13
CA ILE A 89 0.82 -1.99 -17.17
C ILE A 89 0.40 -0.79 -17.99
N ALA A 90 1.31 0.17 -18.15
CA ALA A 90 1.13 1.32 -19.02
C ALA A 90 2.03 1.19 -20.24
N MET A 91 1.44 1.33 -21.44
CA MET A 91 2.14 1.22 -22.71
C MET A 91 1.95 2.47 -23.57
N ASP A 92 2.91 2.73 -24.43
CA ASP A 92 2.80 3.76 -25.45
C ASP A 92 2.06 3.26 -26.71
N ARG A 93 2.00 4.10 -27.76
CA ARG A 93 1.37 3.73 -29.03
C ARG A 93 2.11 2.66 -29.82
N ALA A 94 3.41 2.47 -29.58
CA ALA A 94 4.23 1.45 -30.22
C ALA A 94 4.09 0.08 -29.48
N GLY A 95 3.42 0.06 -28.31
CA GLY A 95 3.31 -1.13 -27.45
C GLY A 95 4.51 -1.30 -26.53
N GLU A 96 5.37 -0.29 -26.41
CA GLU A 96 6.48 -0.32 -25.45
C GLU A 96 5.93 -0.13 -24.03
N ILE A 97 6.38 -0.98 -23.11
CA ILE A 97 6.00 -0.91 -21.69
C ILE A 97 6.74 0.26 -21.05
N LEU A 98 5.99 1.29 -20.70
CA LEU A 98 6.51 2.46 -19.98
C LEU A 98 6.57 2.23 -18.47
N MET A 99 5.69 1.37 -17.97
CA MET A 99 5.58 1.09 -16.54
C MET A 99 4.81 -0.22 -16.30
N ASP A 100 5.32 -1.02 -15.37
CA ASP A 100 4.62 -2.15 -14.75
C ASP A 100 4.75 -2.00 -13.24
N ARG A 101 3.62 -1.86 -12.53
CA ARG A 101 3.60 -1.66 -11.08
C ARG A 101 2.53 -2.47 -10.39
N ILE A 102 2.78 -2.80 -9.15
CA ILE A 102 1.81 -3.43 -8.28
C ILE A 102 0.93 -2.35 -7.65
N ILE A 103 -0.38 -2.58 -7.67
CA ILE A 103 -1.37 -1.87 -6.87
C ILE A 103 -1.73 -2.76 -5.70
N GLN A 104 -1.47 -2.28 -4.48
CA GLN A 104 -1.89 -2.91 -3.24
C GLN A 104 -3.11 -2.17 -2.71
N VAL A 105 -4.26 -2.86 -2.66
CA VAL A 105 -5.49 -2.31 -2.10
C VAL A 105 -5.66 -2.80 -0.67
N GLU A 106 -5.68 -1.86 0.26
CA GLU A 106 -5.79 -2.10 1.69
C GLU A 106 -7.19 -1.76 2.20
N GLY A 107 -7.54 -2.33 3.34
CA GLY A 107 -8.79 -2.00 4.03
C GLY A 107 -8.72 -0.59 4.63
N PRO A 108 -9.88 0.05 4.83
CA PRO A 108 -9.94 1.27 5.62
C PRO A 108 -9.53 0.93 7.06
N THR A 109 -8.55 1.65 7.57
CA THR A 109 -7.98 1.43 8.91
C THR A 109 -8.73 2.18 9.99
N ASP A 110 -9.47 3.22 9.60
CA ASP A 110 -10.13 4.16 10.49
C ASP A 110 -11.65 4.08 10.31
N GLN A 111 -12.36 4.20 11.43
CA GLN A 111 -13.81 4.37 11.50
C GLN A 111 -14.65 3.20 10.97
N VAL A 112 -14.06 2.04 10.75
CA VAL A 112 -14.79 0.81 10.47
C VAL A 112 -14.87 -0.03 11.73
N VAL A 113 -16.09 -0.31 12.16
CA VAL A 113 -16.39 -1.21 13.26
C VAL A 113 -16.92 -2.51 12.69
N THR A 114 -16.28 -3.61 13.04
CA THR A 114 -16.72 -4.95 12.69
C THR A 114 -17.38 -5.60 13.89
N VAL A 115 -18.60 -6.07 13.70
CA VAL A 115 -19.41 -6.73 14.73
C VAL A 115 -19.62 -8.19 14.33
N TYR A 116 -19.39 -9.10 15.25
CA TYR A 116 -19.69 -10.52 15.07
C TYR A 116 -20.94 -10.88 15.86
N ARG A 117 -21.93 -11.47 15.17
CA ARG A 117 -23.15 -12.04 15.76
C ARG A 117 -23.11 -13.57 15.54
N GLY A 118 -22.56 -14.28 16.50
CA GLY A 118 -22.22 -15.68 16.31
C GLY A 118 -21.11 -15.81 15.26
N VAL A 119 -21.40 -16.43 14.13
CA VAL A 119 -20.44 -16.60 13.01
C VAL A 119 -20.61 -15.54 11.91
N GLU A 120 -21.67 -14.74 11.99
CA GLU A 120 -21.94 -13.69 11.00
C GLU A 120 -21.17 -12.42 11.32
N ARG A 121 -20.49 -11.88 10.30
CA ARG A 121 -19.76 -10.61 10.35
C ARG A 121 -20.62 -9.49 9.76
N GLU A 122 -20.63 -8.36 10.43
CA GLU A 122 -21.30 -7.13 9.98
C GLU A 122 -20.32 -5.96 10.06
N SER A 123 -20.20 -5.16 9.00
CA SER A 123 -19.30 -4.00 8.95
C SER A 123 -20.09 -2.69 8.95
N TYR A 124 -19.62 -1.74 9.76
CA TYR A 124 -20.22 -0.42 9.91
C TYR A 124 -19.14 0.65 9.72
N SER A 125 -19.51 1.73 9.03
CA SER A 125 -18.72 2.97 8.99
C SER A 125 -19.25 3.92 10.05
N CYS A 126 -18.40 4.36 10.99
CA CYS A 126 -18.77 5.14 12.16
C CYS A 126 -18.11 6.53 12.16
N MET A 127 -18.79 7.55 11.57
CA MET A 127 -18.31 8.92 11.60
C MET A 127 -19.44 9.95 11.41
N PRO A 128 -19.94 10.58 12.45
CA PRO A 128 -19.91 10.24 13.87
C PRO A 128 -20.88 9.13 14.25
N ILE A 129 -21.81 8.78 13.36
CA ILE A 129 -22.87 7.78 13.59
C ILE A 129 -22.56 6.55 12.74
N CYS A 130 -22.67 5.37 13.34
CA CYS A 130 -22.44 4.12 12.65
C CYS A 130 -23.54 3.82 11.62
N GLN A 131 -23.15 3.65 10.36
CA GLN A 131 -24.01 3.28 9.25
C GLN A 131 -23.55 1.93 8.68
N ARG A 132 -24.48 1.15 8.14
CA ARG A 132 -24.13 -0.10 7.45
C ARG A 132 -23.21 0.18 6.27
N ARG A 133 -22.17 -0.60 6.17
CA ARG A 133 -21.23 -0.54 5.03
C ARG A 133 -21.26 -1.87 4.28
N VAL A 134 -21.35 -1.80 2.96
CA VAL A 134 -21.18 -2.99 2.11
C VAL A 134 -19.72 -3.38 2.10
N THR A 135 -19.38 -4.54 2.67
CA THR A 135 -18.00 -5.01 2.79
C THR A 135 -17.95 -6.50 2.43
N LEU A 136 -16.98 -6.87 1.60
CA LEU A 136 -16.77 -8.28 1.25
C LEU A 136 -16.42 -9.11 2.49
N GLY A 137 -17.10 -10.26 2.63
CA GLY A 137 -16.93 -11.16 3.77
C GLY A 137 -17.87 -10.88 4.94
N ASP A 138 -18.78 -9.92 4.83
CA ASP A 138 -19.92 -9.81 5.75
C ASP A 138 -20.93 -10.92 5.51
N GLY A 139 -21.73 -11.23 6.52
CA GLY A 139 -22.78 -12.25 6.43
C GLY A 139 -23.73 -11.96 5.27
N ASP A 140 -24.14 -13.02 4.55
CA ASP A 140 -24.90 -12.90 3.30
C ASP A 140 -26.17 -12.07 3.42
N ALA A 141 -26.92 -12.21 4.51
CA ALA A 141 -28.14 -11.46 4.73
C ALA A 141 -27.87 -9.97 4.93
N PHE A 142 -26.83 -9.64 5.71
CA PHE A 142 -26.42 -8.26 5.96
C PHE A 142 -25.90 -7.61 4.67
N PHE A 143 -25.02 -8.29 3.93
CA PHE A 143 -24.44 -7.81 2.68
C PHE A 143 -25.52 -7.54 1.63
N ARG A 144 -26.45 -8.48 1.41
CA ARG A 144 -27.55 -8.30 0.45
C ARG A 144 -28.43 -7.12 0.81
N ALA A 145 -28.89 -7.03 2.05
CA ALA A 145 -29.74 -5.95 2.49
C ALA A 145 -29.06 -4.56 2.34
N ALA A 146 -27.79 -4.45 2.67
CA ALA A 146 -27.03 -3.20 2.50
C ALA A 146 -26.83 -2.86 1.01
N SER A 147 -26.51 -3.85 0.16
CA SER A 147 -26.32 -3.66 -1.27
C SER A 147 -27.63 -3.26 -1.98
N GLU A 148 -28.75 -3.85 -1.62
CA GLU A 148 -30.08 -3.50 -2.17
C GLU A 148 -30.46 -2.06 -1.81
N GLN A 149 -30.24 -1.64 -0.56
CA GLN A 149 -30.49 -0.27 -0.13
C GLN A 149 -29.60 0.73 -0.87
N ALA A 150 -28.30 0.44 -1.01
CA ALA A 150 -27.37 1.27 -1.77
C ALA A 150 -27.77 1.37 -3.25
N GLY A 151 -28.18 0.26 -3.86
CA GLY A 151 -28.67 0.22 -5.23
C GLY A 151 -29.94 1.05 -5.42
N ALA A 152 -30.89 0.98 -4.50
CA ALA A 152 -32.11 1.78 -4.52
C ALA A 152 -31.80 3.29 -4.44
N LEU A 153 -30.91 3.71 -3.54
CA LEU A 153 -30.48 5.12 -3.43
C LEU A 153 -29.79 5.61 -4.69
N ASN A 154 -28.90 4.81 -5.28
CA ASN A 154 -28.22 5.15 -6.56
C ASN A 154 -29.22 5.30 -7.71
N SER A 155 -30.23 4.44 -7.78
CA SER A 155 -31.28 4.52 -8.81
C SER A 155 -32.11 5.80 -8.67
N GLN A 156 -32.47 6.17 -7.45
CA GLN A 156 -33.20 7.44 -7.18
C GLN A 156 -32.34 8.66 -7.53
N ALA A 157 -31.06 8.67 -7.14
CA ALA A 157 -30.14 9.77 -7.47
C ALA A 157 -29.98 9.95 -8.98
N SER A 158 -29.81 8.85 -9.72
CA SER A 158 -29.67 8.87 -11.17
C SER A 158 -30.96 9.35 -11.86
N GLY A 159 -32.14 8.92 -11.37
CA GLY A 159 -33.44 9.37 -11.88
C GLY A 159 -33.65 10.86 -11.66
N SER A 160 -33.31 11.38 -10.48
CA SER A 160 -33.39 12.80 -10.16
C SER A 160 -32.48 13.67 -11.03
N ALA A 161 -31.24 13.23 -11.26
CA ALA A 161 -30.29 13.91 -12.12
C ALA A 161 -30.78 13.98 -13.58
N ALA A 162 -31.36 12.89 -14.10
CA ALA A 162 -31.92 12.85 -15.44
C ALA A 162 -33.15 13.77 -15.59
N ALA A 163 -33.96 13.88 -14.56
CA ALA A 163 -35.12 14.80 -14.55
C ALA A 163 -34.68 16.28 -14.54
N ALA A 164 -33.69 16.63 -13.73
CA ALA A 164 -33.11 17.96 -13.65
C ALA A 164 -32.48 18.41 -14.99
N GLY A 165 -31.77 17.50 -15.68
CA GLY A 165 -31.17 17.78 -16.98
C GLY A 165 -32.21 18.05 -18.11
N LYS A 166 -33.41 17.46 -18.00
CA LYS A 166 -34.52 17.74 -18.95
C LYS A 166 -35.23 19.05 -18.71
N SER A 167 -35.22 19.56 -17.47
CA SER A 167 -35.87 20.86 -17.16
C SER A 167 -34.97 22.06 -17.43
N ALA A 168 -33.68 21.87 -17.72
CA ALA A 168 -32.70 22.92 -17.99
C ALA A 168 -32.49 23.20 -19.51
N ASN A 169 -33.18 22.48 -20.40
CA ASN A 169 -33.19 22.64 -21.86
C ASN A 169 -34.59 23.08 -22.30
#